data_e09b9775a0379677ff294f3a0f575728
#
_entry.id   e09b9775a0379677ff294f3a0f575728
#
_cell.length_a   1.000
_cell.length_b   1.000
_cell.length_c   1.000
_cell.angle_alpha   90.00
_cell.angle_beta   90.00
_cell.angle_gamma   90.00
#
_symmetry.space_group_name_H-M   'P 1'
#
loop_
_entity.id
_entity.type
_entity.pdbx_description
1 polymer ?
#
loop_
_entity_poly.entity_id
_entity_poly.type
_entity_poly.pdbx_seq_one_letter_code
_entity_poly.pdbx_strand_id
1 'polypeptide(L)'
;VLVSFFGDVVWLDKNIYIEDAFQKGRTPKKEIIPLIYQDFDKAISMLPVSYTGNSTQRFTKGAALAMKARFALYMGDWELAAESAKACMNLQAYQLHPDFSDLFLMNTKIP
;
A
#
# COMPACT_ATOMS: atom_id res chain seq x y z
N VAL A 1 -7.45 -4.69 -1.24
CA VAL A 1 -7.83 -6.10 -1.40
C VAL A 1 -9.33 -6.21 -1.63
N LEU A 2 -10.20 -5.84 -0.66
CA LEU A 2 -11.65 -6.03 -0.78
C LEU A 2 -12.24 -5.40 -2.05
N VAL A 3 -11.95 -4.13 -2.31
CA VAL A 3 -12.47 -3.40 -3.49
C VAL A 3 -11.98 -3.98 -4.82
N SER A 4 -10.80 -4.61 -4.82
CA SER A 4 -10.25 -5.25 -6.02
C SER A 4 -10.98 -6.54 -6.39
N PHE A 5 -11.42 -7.31 -5.38
CA PHE A 5 -12.10 -8.59 -5.59
C PHE A 5 -13.62 -8.48 -5.65
N PHE A 6 -14.21 -7.60 -4.84
CA PHE A 6 -15.67 -7.56 -4.64
C PHE A 6 -16.33 -6.30 -5.22
N GLY A 7 -15.57 -5.39 -5.78
CA GLY A 7 -16.11 -4.13 -6.34
C GLY A 7 -16.60 -3.20 -5.25
N ASP A 8 -17.90 -2.90 -5.25
CA ASP A 8 -18.53 -2.03 -4.26
C ASP A 8 -18.55 -2.70 -2.89
N VAL A 9 -17.97 -2.04 -1.89
CA VAL A 9 -17.89 -2.54 -0.51
C VAL A 9 -18.28 -1.43 0.46
N VAL A 10 -18.60 -1.79 1.70
CA VAL A 10 -18.85 -0.80 2.75
C VAL A 10 -17.54 -0.08 3.06
N TRP A 11 -17.54 1.26 2.92
CA TRP A 11 -16.43 2.11 3.32
C TRP A 11 -16.70 2.73 4.69
N LEU A 12 -15.74 2.58 5.60
CA LEU A 12 -15.80 3.14 6.95
C LEU A 12 -14.52 3.93 7.21
N ASP A 13 -14.66 5.21 7.49
CA ASP A 13 -13.57 6.15 7.79
C ASP A 13 -13.28 6.24 9.30
N LYS A 14 -14.15 5.66 10.12
CA LYS A 14 -14.06 5.64 11.58
C LYS A 14 -14.69 4.38 12.16
N ASN A 15 -14.38 4.11 13.40
CA ASN A 15 -15.05 3.06 14.16
C ASN A 15 -16.52 3.41 14.35
N ILE A 16 -17.40 2.44 14.10
CA ILE A 16 -18.85 2.57 14.28
C ILE A 16 -19.35 1.46 15.19
N TYR A 17 -20.49 1.70 15.84
CA TYR A 17 -21.18 0.67 16.62
C TYR A 17 -21.82 -0.37 15.68
N ILE A 18 -22.08 -1.57 16.23
CA ILE A 18 -22.62 -2.69 15.44
C ILE A 18 -23.99 -2.33 14.84
N GLU A 19 -24.83 -1.62 15.61
CA GLU A 19 -26.16 -1.19 15.18
C GLU A 19 -26.08 -0.26 13.96
N ASP A 20 -25.12 0.67 13.94
CA ASP A 20 -24.88 1.59 12.82
C ASP A 20 -24.33 0.87 11.59
N ALA A 21 -23.59 -0.23 11.80
CA ALA A 21 -23.00 -1.01 10.72
C ALA A 21 -24.08 -1.63 9.81
N PHE A 22 -25.19 -2.07 10.37
CA PHE A 22 -26.31 -2.64 9.61
C PHE A 22 -27.04 -1.61 8.74
N GLN A 23 -26.89 -0.33 9.02
CA GLN A 23 -27.47 0.77 8.24
C GLN A 23 -26.58 1.23 7.08
N LYS A 24 -25.33 0.72 7.00
CA LYS A 24 -24.39 1.13 5.97
C LYS A 24 -24.55 0.30 4.70
N GLY A 25 -24.86 0.98 3.60
CA GLY A 25 -24.85 0.40 2.27
C GLY A 25 -23.44 0.27 1.69
N ARG A 26 -23.33 -0.39 0.54
CA ARG A 26 -22.07 -0.47 -0.22
C ARG A 26 -21.77 0.89 -0.84
N THR A 27 -20.52 1.32 -0.75
CA THR A 27 -20.00 2.50 -1.45
C THR A 27 -19.50 2.07 -2.83
N PRO A 28 -19.84 2.78 -3.90
CA PRO A 28 -19.36 2.46 -5.24
C PRO A 28 -17.83 2.42 -5.32
N LYS A 29 -17.28 1.41 -5.99
CA LYS A 29 -15.83 1.25 -6.19
C LYS A 29 -15.16 2.54 -6.69
N LYS A 30 -15.80 3.23 -7.65
CA LYS A 30 -15.27 4.49 -8.21
C LYS A 30 -15.10 5.61 -7.19
N GLU A 31 -15.85 5.59 -6.09
CA GLU A 31 -15.76 6.57 -5.00
C GLU A 31 -14.70 6.16 -3.96
N ILE A 32 -14.52 4.84 -3.77
CA ILE A 32 -13.54 4.29 -2.81
C ILE A 32 -12.09 4.44 -3.33
N ILE A 33 -11.85 4.26 -4.63
CA ILE A 33 -10.50 4.30 -5.19
C ILE A 33 -9.77 5.62 -4.88
N PRO A 34 -10.36 6.81 -5.09
CA PRO A 34 -9.73 8.08 -4.72
C PRO A 34 -9.42 8.20 -3.22
N LEU A 35 -10.28 7.66 -2.35
CA LEU A 35 -10.07 7.68 -0.90
C LEU A 35 -8.86 6.82 -0.51
N ILE A 36 -8.70 5.66 -1.14
CA ILE A 36 -7.53 4.79 -0.92
C ILE A 36 -6.25 5.51 -1.38
N TYR A 37 -6.26 6.21 -2.50
CA TYR A 37 -5.10 6.99 -2.94
C TYR A 37 -4.75 8.11 -1.96
N GLN A 38 -5.75 8.82 -1.43
CA GLN A 38 -5.54 9.83 -0.39
C GLN A 38 -4.91 9.23 0.87
N ASP A 39 -5.34 8.05 1.29
CA ASP A 39 -4.75 7.35 2.44
C ASP A 39 -3.29 6.96 2.17
N PHE A 40 -2.96 6.49 0.96
CA PHE A 40 -1.57 6.25 0.57
C PHE A 40 -0.74 7.51 0.59
N ASP A 41 -1.24 8.63 0.04
CA ASP A 41 -0.52 9.90 -0.01
C ASP A 41 -0.26 10.45 1.40
N LYS A 42 -1.24 10.33 2.28
CA LYS A 42 -1.09 10.67 3.68
C LYS A 42 -0.03 9.80 4.36
N ALA A 43 -0.07 8.49 4.15
CA ALA A 43 0.93 7.56 4.69
C ALA A 43 2.34 7.90 4.18
N ILE A 44 2.51 8.15 2.87
CA ILE A 44 3.77 8.53 2.23
C ILE A 44 4.34 9.83 2.82
N SER A 45 3.47 10.80 3.16
CA SER A 45 3.90 12.06 3.78
C SER A 45 4.38 11.91 5.22
N MET A 46 3.80 10.96 5.96
CA MET A 46 4.05 10.77 7.40
C MET A 46 5.16 9.76 7.70
N LEU A 47 5.36 8.76 6.82
CA LEU A 47 6.30 7.68 7.08
C LEU A 47 7.74 8.09 6.77
N PRO A 48 8.72 7.69 7.60
CA PRO A 48 10.14 7.90 7.32
C PRO A 48 10.63 6.96 6.21
N VAL A 49 11.76 7.32 5.59
CA VAL A 49 12.42 6.45 4.62
C VAL A 49 13.00 5.20 5.28
N SER A 50 13.55 5.36 6.49
CA SER A 50 14.10 4.27 7.30
C SER A 50 13.86 4.55 8.79
N TYR A 51 13.90 3.49 9.59
CA TYR A 51 13.87 3.59 11.06
C TYR A 51 15.26 3.35 11.64
N THR A 52 15.55 4.00 12.75
CA THR A 52 16.78 3.76 13.53
C THR A 52 16.72 2.40 14.22
N GLY A 53 17.84 1.65 14.18
CA GLY A 53 17.91 0.28 14.73
C GLY A 53 17.37 -0.79 13.77
N ASN A 54 17.31 -2.04 14.24
CA ASN A 54 16.90 -3.20 13.44
C ASN A 54 15.37 -3.31 13.26
N SER A 55 14.67 -2.18 13.10
CA SER A 55 13.21 -2.16 12.95
C SER A 55 12.76 -2.39 11.50
N THR A 56 13.20 -3.47 10.87
CA THR A 56 12.78 -3.86 9.50
C THR A 56 11.30 -4.28 9.42
N GLN A 57 10.63 -4.43 10.55
CA GLN A 57 9.23 -4.88 10.63
C GLN A 57 8.21 -3.74 10.50
N ARG A 58 8.63 -2.49 10.44
CA ARG A 58 7.74 -1.32 10.35
C ARG A 58 7.59 -0.86 8.91
N PHE A 59 6.41 -0.38 8.58
CA PHE A 59 6.15 0.22 7.28
C PHE A 59 6.97 1.50 7.10
N THR A 60 7.65 1.60 5.97
CA THR A 60 8.44 2.76 5.55
C THR A 60 7.74 3.53 4.43
N LYS A 61 8.24 4.73 4.12
CA LYS A 61 7.77 5.51 2.97
C LYS A 61 7.83 4.71 1.66
N GLY A 62 8.91 3.97 1.44
CA GLY A 62 9.06 3.15 0.24
C GLY A 62 8.07 1.98 0.18
N ALA A 63 7.75 1.37 1.32
CA ALA A 63 6.70 0.34 1.38
C ALA A 63 5.33 0.91 0.97
N ALA A 64 4.98 2.13 1.45
CA ALA A 64 3.74 2.80 1.08
C ALA A 64 3.70 3.16 -0.42
N LEU A 65 4.81 3.65 -0.99
CA LEU A 65 4.95 3.93 -2.43
C LEU A 65 4.81 2.66 -3.28
N ALA A 66 5.46 1.57 -2.89
CA ALA A 66 5.36 0.29 -3.59
C ALA A 66 3.93 -0.28 -3.55
N MET A 67 3.25 -0.16 -2.41
CA MET A 67 1.85 -0.58 -2.29
C MET A 67 0.90 0.30 -3.11
N LYS A 68 1.14 1.62 -3.16
CA LYS A 68 0.38 2.54 -4.03
C LYS A 68 0.56 2.17 -5.50
N ALA A 69 1.82 1.94 -5.94
CA ALA A 69 2.12 1.51 -7.31
C ALA A 69 1.39 0.20 -7.66
N ARG A 70 1.44 -0.78 -6.76
CA ARG A 70 0.76 -2.07 -6.96
C ARG A 70 -0.75 -1.91 -7.02
N PHE A 71 -1.34 -1.10 -6.16
CA PHE A 71 -2.77 -0.84 -6.17
C PHE A 71 -3.20 -0.14 -7.46
N ALA A 72 -2.49 0.90 -7.89
CA ALA A 72 -2.73 1.60 -9.14
C ALA A 72 -2.65 0.66 -10.35
N LEU A 73 -1.67 -0.25 -10.37
CA LEU A 73 -1.53 -1.26 -11.41
C LEU A 73 -2.80 -2.15 -11.50
N TYR A 74 -3.34 -2.59 -10.37
CA TYR A 74 -4.57 -3.40 -10.35
C TYR A 74 -5.83 -2.62 -10.70
N MET A 75 -5.83 -1.30 -10.52
CA MET A 75 -6.96 -0.44 -10.90
C MET A 75 -6.90 0.00 -12.37
N GLY A 76 -5.78 -0.25 -13.07
CA GLY A 76 -5.57 0.17 -14.46
C GLY A 76 -5.01 1.60 -14.58
N ASP A 77 -4.63 2.23 -13.47
CA ASP A 77 -4.05 3.58 -13.43
C ASP A 77 -2.54 3.50 -13.71
N TRP A 78 -2.18 3.16 -14.95
CA TRP A 78 -0.81 2.85 -15.38
C TRP A 78 0.19 3.98 -15.13
N GLU A 79 -0.22 5.22 -15.38
CA GLU A 79 0.61 6.42 -15.17
C GLU A 79 0.94 6.57 -13.69
N LEU A 80 -0.06 6.52 -12.81
CA LEU A 80 0.11 6.61 -11.37
C LEU A 80 0.93 5.45 -10.81
N ALA A 81 0.78 4.24 -11.37
CA ALA A 81 1.58 3.07 -11.01
C ALA A 81 3.06 3.31 -11.33
N ALA A 82 3.36 3.80 -12.54
CA ALA A 82 4.72 4.10 -12.98
C ALA A 82 5.36 5.23 -12.15
N GLU A 83 4.62 6.30 -11.89
CA GLU A 83 5.09 7.42 -11.05
C GLU A 83 5.43 6.97 -9.62
N SER A 84 4.53 6.19 -9.00
CA SER A 84 4.72 5.71 -7.64
C SER A 84 5.91 4.73 -7.54
N ALA A 85 6.08 3.85 -8.53
CA ALA A 85 7.23 2.95 -8.61
C ALA A 85 8.53 3.74 -8.79
N LYS A 86 8.56 4.72 -9.69
CA LYS A 86 9.71 5.60 -9.89
C LYS A 86 10.06 6.40 -8.64
N ALA A 87 9.05 6.92 -7.93
CA ALA A 87 9.26 7.61 -6.65
C ALA A 87 9.88 6.68 -5.60
N CYS A 88 9.46 5.41 -5.53
CA CYS A 88 10.06 4.41 -4.65
C CYS A 88 11.53 4.15 -5.00
N MET A 89 11.85 3.97 -6.28
CA MET A 89 13.23 3.78 -6.75
C MET A 89 14.12 4.99 -6.44
N ASN A 90 13.60 6.20 -6.58
CA ASN A 90 14.33 7.45 -6.32
C ASN A 90 14.70 7.65 -4.84
N LEU A 91 14.10 6.91 -3.91
CA LEU A 91 14.51 6.91 -2.51
C LEU A 91 15.91 6.30 -2.30
N GLN A 92 16.39 5.48 -3.25
CA GLN A 92 17.69 4.77 -3.18
C GLN A 92 17.90 3.99 -1.87
N ALA A 93 16.81 3.62 -1.20
CA ALA A 93 16.80 2.91 0.08
C ALA A 93 16.74 1.39 -0.08
N TYR A 94 16.53 0.90 -1.30
CA TYR A 94 16.31 -0.52 -1.60
C TYR A 94 17.18 -0.97 -2.77
N GLN A 95 17.58 -2.22 -2.72
CA GLN A 95 18.29 -2.89 -3.81
C GLN A 95 17.57 -4.19 -4.17
N LEU A 96 17.62 -4.57 -5.43
CA LEU A 96 17.16 -5.89 -5.85
C LEU A 96 18.13 -6.95 -5.32
N HIS A 97 17.60 -8.04 -4.77
CA HIS A 97 18.42 -9.16 -4.37
C HIS A 97 19.03 -9.81 -5.63
N PRO A 98 20.34 -10.18 -5.61
CA PRO A 98 21.02 -10.78 -6.77
C PRO A 98 20.36 -12.09 -7.24
N ASP A 99 19.90 -12.90 -6.29
CA ASP A 99 19.20 -14.16 -6.57
C ASP A 99 17.78 -14.10 -6.00
N PHE A 100 16.79 -14.22 -6.90
CA PHE A 100 15.37 -14.18 -6.53
C PHE A 100 14.97 -15.37 -5.65
N SER A 101 15.55 -16.55 -5.87
CA SER A 101 15.21 -17.77 -5.12
C SER A 101 15.61 -17.65 -3.66
N ASP A 102 16.71 -16.97 -3.37
CA ASP A 102 17.23 -16.78 -2.03
C ASP A 102 16.27 -15.98 -1.12
N LEU A 103 15.43 -15.14 -1.69
CA LEU A 103 14.42 -14.36 -0.94
C LEU A 103 13.42 -15.25 -0.19
N PHE A 104 13.26 -16.49 -0.62
CA PHE A 104 12.28 -17.44 -0.06
C PHE A 104 12.92 -18.53 0.80
N LEU A 105 14.25 -18.53 0.94
CA LEU A 105 14.96 -19.49 1.77
C LEU A 105 15.02 -19.03 3.23
N MET A 106 14.59 -19.88 4.16
CA MET A 106 14.51 -19.56 5.60
C MET A 106 15.88 -19.20 6.23
N ASN A 107 16.99 -19.57 5.59
CA ASN A 107 18.35 -19.32 6.09
C ASN A 107 19.02 -18.09 5.48
N THR A 108 18.32 -17.34 4.63
CA THR A 108 18.92 -16.16 4.02
C THR A 108 18.93 -15.03 5.05
N LYS A 109 20.11 -14.66 5.51
CA LYS A 109 20.32 -13.39 6.21
C LYS A 109 20.17 -12.29 5.18
N ILE A 110 19.01 -11.69 5.10
CA ILE A 110 18.81 -10.46 4.33
C ILE A 110 19.64 -9.38 5.03
N PRO A 111 20.59 -8.74 4.35
CA PRO A 111 21.45 -7.72 4.93
C PRO A 111 20.64 -6.49 5.40
#